data_4c08f6c7b3899891bb7da1df91ac7404
#
_entry.id   4c08f6c7b3899891bb7da1df91ac7404
#
_cell.length_a   1.000
_cell.length_b   1.000
_cell.length_c   1.000
_cell.angle_alpha   90.00
_cell.angle_beta   90.00
_cell.angle_gamma   90.00
#
_symmetry.space_group_name_H-M   'P 1'
#
loop_
_entity.id
_entity.type
_entity.pdbx_description
1 polymer ?
#
loop_
_entity_poly.entity_id
_entity_poly.type
_entity_poly.pdbx_seq_one_letter_code
_entity_poly.pdbx_strand_id
1 'polypeptide(L)'
;VRNNKAQIIPSRGSYLEFLTEWVREDRKPIARFGKPIVQVQVDRKTKISATIFLKALGLSEEQIRDEFADIQTAVGKDAPNWVYDLDLIENTLAYDRSKVFATPIVTKEDALRELYRKVRGEAAGPDTAEAWLRSTYFETKRYNLAKVGRHKLNRKLGLNEAGDITTLTVNDIVATLKYLLLFDQSIANSASVAVGSLLEFNVKMGGKSAKVSVSSDDIDDFSNRRIRSVGELIQNQVRIGLSRMERVVRERMSTQDIEAITPQTLINLRPVVSAIKEFFGASQLSQFMDQNNPLAGLAHKRRLSALGPGGIARERAQMEVRDVHPSHYGRMCPVETPEGPNIGLIGSLTAYARINTFGFIETPYNKVVNGKVSGKIEYLDAAAEAGKVIGGADTPLNADKTFANKKVFARFRGDVVEVDKDLVDYICLLYTSDAADD
;
A
#
# COMPACT_ATOMS: atom_id res chain seq x y z
N VAL A 1 -0.92 -6.84 -0.08
CA VAL A 1 -1.56 -8.17 0.03
C VAL A 1 -0.81 -9.02 1.03
N ARG A 2 -1.48 -9.59 2.00
CA ARG A 2 -0.90 -10.46 3.03
C ARG A 2 -1.95 -11.47 3.51
N ASN A 3 -1.55 -12.72 3.76
CA ASN A 3 -2.43 -13.77 4.31
C ASN A 3 -3.77 -13.90 3.58
N ASN A 4 -3.74 -14.05 2.26
CA ASN A 4 -4.92 -14.20 1.39
C ASN A 4 -5.93 -13.04 1.50
N LYS A 5 -5.44 -11.86 1.82
CA LYS A 5 -6.21 -10.62 1.93
C LYS A 5 -5.54 -9.49 1.19
N ALA A 6 -6.28 -8.78 0.37
CA ALA A 6 -5.86 -7.56 -0.28
C ALA A 6 -6.62 -6.37 0.33
N GLN A 7 -5.90 -5.39 0.86
CA GLN A 7 -6.48 -4.25 1.55
C GLN A 7 -6.20 -2.96 0.81
N ILE A 8 -7.24 -2.16 0.55
CA ILE A 8 -7.11 -0.80 0.06
C ILE A 8 -7.45 0.15 1.21
N ILE A 9 -6.42 0.82 1.73
CA ILE A 9 -6.53 1.76 2.86
C ILE A 9 -6.39 3.17 2.32
N PRO A 10 -7.49 3.95 2.23
CA PRO A 10 -7.42 5.34 1.78
C PRO A 10 -6.84 6.25 2.87
N SER A 11 -6.36 7.43 2.45
CA SER A 11 -6.01 8.53 3.37
C SER A 11 -7.26 9.09 4.06
N ARG A 12 -8.41 9.06 3.37
CA ARG A 12 -9.72 9.42 3.90
C ARG A 12 -10.79 8.59 3.20
N GLY A 13 -11.71 8.00 3.94
CA GLY A 13 -12.85 7.24 3.42
C GLY A 13 -12.94 5.83 3.97
N SER A 14 -13.87 5.09 3.43
CA SER A 14 -14.15 3.72 3.84
C SER A 14 -13.10 2.75 3.33
N TYR A 15 -12.74 1.85 4.18
CA TYR A 15 -11.78 0.78 3.97
C TYR A 15 -12.41 -0.36 3.15
N LEU A 16 -11.65 -0.89 2.20
CA LEU A 16 -12.01 -2.08 1.43
C LEU A 16 -10.97 -3.19 1.64
N GLU A 17 -11.46 -4.38 1.94
CA GLU A 17 -10.65 -5.58 2.05
C GLU A 17 -11.25 -6.68 1.17
N PHE A 18 -10.43 -7.31 0.37
CA PHE A 18 -10.77 -8.47 -0.44
C PHE A 18 -10.12 -9.69 0.16
N LEU A 19 -10.85 -10.78 0.27
CA LEU A 19 -10.37 -12.01 0.90
C LEU A 19 -10.96 -13.24 0.24
N THR A 20 -10.19 -14.34 0.25
CA THR A 20 -10.67 -15.67 -0.09
C THR A 20 -11.05 -16.41 1.17
N GLU A 21 -12.24 -16.98 1.23
CA GLU A 21 -12.76 -17.67 2.41
C GLU A 21 -13.57 -18.92 2.01
N TRP A 22 -13.44 -19.96 2.83
CA TRP A 22 -14.21 -21.19 2.67
C TRP A 22 -15.59 -21.01 3.29
N VAL A 23 -16.62 -21.09 2.49
CA VAL A 23 -18.01 -21.03 2.97
C VAL A 23 -18.59 -22.44 3.02
N ARG A 24 -19.20 -22.78 4.15
CA ARG A 24 -19.91 -24.03 4.33
C ARG A 24 -21.23 -23.97 3.56
N GLU A 25 -21.50 -24.94 2.71
CA GLU A 25 -22.74 -25.02 1.94
C GLU A 25 -23.99 -25.23 2.83
N ASP A 26 -23.83 -25.90 3.98
CA ASP A 26 -24.88 -26.14 4.95
C ASP A 26 -24.46 -25.72 6.36
N ARG A 27 -25.40 -25.14 7.11
CA ARG A 27 -25.25 -24.86 8.56
C ARG A 27 -25.09 -26.14 9.43
N LYS A 28 -24.91 -27.31 8.83
CA LYS A 28 -24.70 -28.58 9.54
C LYS A 28 -23.21 -28.68 9.97
N PRO A 29 -22.97 -29.10 11.23
CA PRO A 29 -21.60 -29.09 11.80
C PRO A 29 -20.62 -30.10 11.19
N ILE A 30 -21.04 -30.91 10.21
CA ILE A 30 -20.28 -32.06 9.65
C ILE A 30 -19.79 -31.78 8.20
N ALA A 31 -20.25 -30.75 7.52
CA ALA A 31 -19.76 -30.42 6.16
C ALA A 31 -18.36 -29.80 6.23
N ARG A 32 -17.32 -30.62 6.15
CA ARG A 32 -15.91 -30.20 6.26
C ARG A 32 -15.37 -29.44 5.07
N PHE A 33 -16.05 -29.41 3.92
CA PHE A 33 -15.53 -28.86 2.67
C PHE A 33 -16.60 -28.08 1.91
N GLY A 34 -16.83 -26.84 2.33
CA GLY A 34 -17.52 -25.88 1.47
C GLY A 34 -16.60 -25.44 0.32
N LYS A 35 -17.16 -24.81 -0.70
CA LYS A 35 -16.37 -24.24 -1.80
C LYS A 35 -15.74 -22.91 -1.38
N PRO A 36 -14.51 -22.60 -1.81
CA PRO A 36 -13.91 -21.30 -1.56
C PRO A 36 -14.60 -20.24 -2.42
N ILE A 37 -14.84 -19.08 -1.83
CA ILE A 37 -15.42 -17.91 -2.51
C ILE A 37 -14.58 -16.66 -2.24
N VAL A 38 -14.70 -15.69 -3.12
CA VAL A 38 -14.08 -14.37 -2.95
C VAL A 38 -15.09 -13.42 -2.32
N GLN A 39 -14.68 -12.74 -1.27
CA GLN A 39 -15.50 -11.78 -0.54
C GLN A 39 -14.87 -10.40 -0.49
N VAL A 40 -15.70 -9.38 -0.37
CA VAL A 40 -15.33 -8.00 -0.09
C VAL A 40 -15.83 -7.64 1.30
N GLN A 41 -14.95 -7.16 2.15
CA GLN A 41 -15.30 -6.64 3.45
C GLN A 41 -15.34 -5.11 3.41
N VAL A 42 -16.49 -4.56 3.72
CA VAL A 42 -16.77 -3.12 3.76
C VAL A 42 -16.70 -2.66 5.22
N ASP A 43 -15.99 -1.56 5.48
CA ASP A 43 -15.86 -0.93 6.80
C ASP A 43 -15.43 -1.88 7.93
N ARG A 44 -14.62 -2.90 7.61
CA ARG A 44 -14.13 -3.93 8.57
C ARG A 44 -15.23 -4.74 9.28
N LYS A 45 -16.49 -4.60 8.89
CA LYS A 45 -17.63 -5.23 9.56
C LYS A 45 -18.38 -6.20 8.65
N THR A 46 -18.75 -5.75 7.46
CA THR A 46 -19.70 -6.48 6.62
C THR A 46 -18.99 -7.18 5.49
N LYS A 47 -19.11 -8.51 5.42
CA LYS A 47 -18.60 -9.34 4.34
C LYS A 47 -19.70 -9.58 3.30
N ILE A 48 -19.36 -9.39 2.04
CA ILE A 48 -20.27 -9.56 0.88
C ILE A 48 -19.49 -10.30 -0.20
N SER A 49 -20.17 -11.07 -1.03
CA SER A 49 -19.58 -11.70 -2.21
C SER A 49 -18.94 -10.64 -3.12
N ALA A 50 -17.75 -10.91 -3.63
CA ALA A 50 -17.05 -10.00 -4.54
C ALA A 50 -17.82 -9.80 -5.85
N THR A 51 -18.53 -10.84 -6.34
CA THR A 51 -19.33 -10.77 -7.55
C THR A 51 -20.58 -9.90 -7.37
N ILE A 52 -21.21 -9.89 -6.19
CA ILE A 52 -22.28 -8.93 -5.85
C ILE A 52 -21.73 -7.49 -5.90
N PHE A 53 -20.54 -7.26 -5.35
CA PHE A 53 -19.93 -5.95 -5.37
C PHE A 53 -19.61 -5.49 -6.80
N LEU A 54 -19.08 -6.39 -7.66
CA LEU A 54 -18.81 -6.10 -9.08
C LEU A 54 -20.09 -5.85 -9.88
N LYS A 55 -21.16 -6.63 -9.64
CA LYS A 55 -22.47 -6.39 -10.27
C LYS A 55 -23.04 -5.03 -9.85
N ALA A 56 -22.93 -4.66 -8.57
CA ALA A 56 -23.35 -3.35 -8.09
C ALA A 56 -22.58 -2.20 -8.75
N LEU A 57 -21.33 -2.43 -9.16
CA LEU A 57 -20.54 -1.48 -9.95
C LEU A 57 -20.94 -1.43 -11.43
N GLY A 58 -21.82 -2.33 -11.89
CA GLY A 58 -22.37 -2.35 -13.24
C GLY A 58 -21.78 -3.39 -14.18
N LEU A 59 -20.94 -4.31 -13.71
CA LEU A 59 -20.43 -5.41 -14.51
C LEU A 59 -21.47 -6.54 -14.61
N SER A 60 -21.76 -7.02 -15.83
CA SER A 60 -22.58 -8.23 -16.02
C SER A 60 -21.79 -9.49 -15.68
N GLU A 61 -22.48 -10.62 -15.48
CA GLU A 61 -21.82 -11.90 -15.21
C GLU A 61 -20.88 -12.34 -16.34
N GLU A 62 -21.26 -12.07 -17.60
CA GLU A 62 -20.44 -12.35 -18.77
C GLU A 62 -19.17 -11.49 -18.74
N GLN A 63 -19.30 -10.19 -18.49
CA GLN A 63 -18.15 -9.29 -18.35
C GLN A 63 -17.23 -9.70 -17.20
N ILE A 64 -17.78 -10.16 -16.08
CA ILE A 64 -16.99 -10.69 -14.97
C ILE A 64 -16.21 -11.92 -15.42
N ARG A 65 -16.83 -12.89 -16.11
CA ARG A 65 -16.14 -14.07 -16.63
C ARG A 65 -15.02 -13.70 -17.62
N ASP A 66 -15.30 -12.84 -18.56
CA ASP A 66 -14.34 -12.40 -19.57
C ASP A 66 -13.15 -11.67 -18.94
N GLU A 67 -13.42 -10.81 -17.95
CA GLU A 67 -12.38 -10.05 -17.28
C GLU A 67 -11.43 -10.94 -16.45
N PHE A 68 -11.92 -12.04 -15.88
CA PHE A 68 -11.09 -12.94 -15.07
C PHE A 68 -10.60 -14.20 -15.82
N ALA A 69 -10.97 -14.39 -17.09
CA ALA A 69 -10.56 -15.55 -17.88
C ALA A 69 -9.05 -15.65 -18.11
N ASP A 70 -8.35 -14.52 -18.15
CA ASP A 70 -6.90 -14.46 -18.36
C ASP A 70 -6.09 -15.02 -17.17
N ILE A 71 -6.66 -15.07 -15.96
CA ILE A 71 -6.02 -15.66 -14.78
C ILE A 71 -5.84 -17.17 -14.96
N GLN A 72 -6.83 -17.86 -15.51
CA GLN A 72 -6.77 -19.31 -15.77
C GLN A 72 -5.68 -19.67 -16.79
N THR A 73 -5.43 -18.77 -17.77
CA THR A 73 -4.40 -18.99 -18.79
C THR A 73 -2.99 -18.62 -18.32
N ALA A 74 -2.87 -17.68 -17.38
CA ALA A 74 -1.59 -17.24 -16.83
C ALA A 74 -0.96 -18.30 -15.89
N VAL A 75 -1.78 -19.16 -15.31
CA VAL A 75 -1.33 -20.27 -14.47
C VAL A 75 -1.20 -21.51 -15.36
N GLY A 76 0.02 -21.91 -15.66
CA GLY A 76 0.31 -23.04 -16.56
C GLY A 76 -0.43 -24.33 -16.14
N LYS A 77 -0.67 -25.20 -17.12
CA LYS A 77 -1.36 -26.50 -16.97
C LYS A 77 -0.68 -27.50 -15.98
N ASP A 78 0.51 -27.17 -15.49
CA ASP A 78 1.32 -28.01 -14.62
C ASP A 78 1.19 -27.67 -13.12
N ALA A 79 0.18 -26.87 -12.74
CA ALA A 79 -0.10 -26.61 -11.32
C ALA A 79 -0.55 -27.91 -10.62
N PRO A 80 -0.04 -28.22 -9.41
CA PRO A 80 -0.44 -29.41 -8.67
C PRO A 80 -1.96 -29.43 -8.42
N ASN A 81 -2.58 -30.61 -8.51
CA ASN A 81 -4.03 -30.82 -8.37
C ASN A 81 -4.69 -30.34 -7.05
N TRP A 82 -3.90 -29.89 -6.08
CA TRP A 82 -4.39 -29.31 -4.82
C TRP A 82 -4.41 -27.77 -4.83
N VAL A 83 -3.82 -27.17 -5.85
CA VAL A 83 -3.95 -25.73 -6.11
C VAL A 83 -5.39 -25.49 -6.52
N TYR A 84 -6.15 -24.95 -5.61
CA TYR A 84 -7.54 -24.51 -5.66
C TYR A 84 -8.23 -24.72 -7.00
N ASP A 85 -9.37 -25.38 -6.98
CA ASP A 85 -10.34 -25.36 -8.06
C ASP A 85 -10.34 -23.94 -8.64
N LEU A 86 -9.80 -23.79 -9.86
CA LEU A 86 -9.54 -22.53 -10.55
C LEU A 86 -10.81 -21.68 -10.77
N ASP A 87 -11.93 -22.17 -10.31
CA ASP A 87 -13.26 -21.57 -10.45
C ASP A 87 -13.70 -20.73 -9.25
N LEU A 88 -12.78 -20.04 -8.55
CA LEU A 88 -13.15 -19.14 -7.44
C LEU A 88 -14.23 -18.14 -7.84
N ILE A 89 -14.18 -17.62 -9.05
CA ILE A 89 -15.19 -16.69 -9.58
C ILE A 89 -16.49 -17.43 -9.86
N GLU A 90 -16.46 -18.60 -10.52
CA GLU A 90 -17.66 -19.40 -10.77
C GLU A 90 -18.28 -19.93 -9.47
N ASN A 91 -17.48 -20.36 -8.51
CA ASN A 91 -17.95 -20.72 -7.17
C ASN A 91 -18.65 -19.54 -6.48
N THR A 92 -18.12 -18.33 -6.64
CA THR A 92 -18.71 -17.12 -6.06
C THR A 92 -20.00 -16.74 -6.77
N LEU A 93 -20.06 -16.84 -8.09
CA LEU A 93 -21.30 -16.64 -8.87
C LEU A 93 -22.37 -17.67 -8.53
N ALA A 94 -21.98 -18.94 -8.35
CA ALA A 94 -22.89 -20.00 -7.92
C ALA A 94 -23.42 -19.75 -6.49
N TYR A 95 -22.58 -19.23 -5.60
CA TYR A 95 -22.97 -18.82 -4.26
C TYR A 95 -24.02 -17.71 -4.28
N ASP A 96 -23.89 -16.71 -5.15
CA ASP A 96 -24.85 -15.60 -5.31
C ASP A 96 -26.25 -16.08 -5.76
N ARG A 97 -26.29 -17.20 -6.48
CA ARG A 97 -27.53 -17.85 -6.94
C ARG A 97 -28.09 -18.86 -5.94
N SER A 98 -27.36 -19.14 -4.87
CA SER A 98 -27.73 -20.15 -3.88
C SER A 98 -28.88 -19.70 -3.00
N LYS A 99 -29.52 -20.68 -2.31
CA LYS A 99 -30.59 -20.44 -1.34
C LYS A 99 -30.19 -19.65 -0.07
N VAL A 100 -28.93 -19.24 0.04
CA VAL A 100 -28.46 -18.36 1.12
C VAL A 100 -29.10 -16.98 1.01
N PHE A 101 -29.47 -16.57 -0.21
CA PHE A 101 -30.20 -15.34 -0.48
C PHE A 101 -31.69 -15.62 -0.70
N ALA A 102 -32.56 -14.74 -0.22
CA ALA A 102 -33.99 -14.85 -0.40
C ALA A 102 -34.41 -14.87 -1.87
N THR A 103 -33.68 -14.15 -2.71
CA THR A 103 -33.79 -14.11 -4.17
C THR A 103 -32.40 -14.23 -4.79
N PRO A 104 -32.25 -14.99 -5.90
CA PRO A 104 -30.98 -15.05 -6.62
C PRO A 104 -30.55 -13.65 -7.06
N ILE A 105 -29.28 -13.30 -6.82
CA ILE A 105 -28.74 -11.98 -7.16
C ILE A 105 -28.09 -12.06 -8.55
N VAL A 106 -28.84 -11.63 -9.56
CA VAL A 106 -28.40 -11.69 -10.96
C VAL A 106 -28.19 -10.30 -11.55
N THR A 107 -29.10 -9.36 -11.24
CA THR A 107 -29.09 -8.02 -11.83
C THR A 107 -28.27 -7.02 -11.00
N LYS A 108 -27.90 -5.88 -11.63
CA LYS A 108 -27.26 -4.74 -10.95
C LYS A 108 -28.13 -4.22 -9.81
N GLU A 109 -29.44 -4.12 -10.04
CA GLU A 109 -30.37 -3.59 -9.05
C GLU A 109 -30.49 -4.48 -7.81
N ASP A 110 -30.54 -5.80 -7.99
CA ASP A 110 -30.58 -6.76 -6.89
C ASP A 110 -29.27 -6.69 -6.08
N ALA A 111 -28.15 -6.58 -6.78
CA ALA A 111 -26.84 -6.44 -6.14
C ALA A 111 -26.72 -5.14 -5.33
N LEU A 112 -27.21 -4.01 -5.84
CA LEU A 112 -27.23 -2.73 -5.15
C LEU A 112 -28.11 -2.78 -3.89
N ARG A 113 -29.31 -3.36 -3.98
CA ARG A 113 -30.23 -3.50 -2.84
C ARG A 113 -29.59 -4.37 -1.75
N GLU A 114 -29.01 -5.52 -2.11
CA GLU A 114 -28.39 -6.43 -1.14
C GLU A 114 -27.14 -5.81 -0.50
N LEU A 115 -26.28 -5.15 -1.29
CA LEU A 115 -25.11 -4.42 -0.79
C LEU A 115 -25.52 -3.37 0.24
N TYR A 116 -26.49 -2.52 -0.10
CA TYR A 116 -26.96 -1.46 0.79
C TYR A 116 -27.59 -2.03 2.05
N ARG A 117 -28.45 -3.05 1.91
CA ARG A 117 -29.11 -3.75 3.04
C ARG A 117 -28.08 -4.31 4.02
N LYS A 118 -27.05 -4.97 3.52
CA LYS A 118 -26.02 -5.58 4.39
C LYS A 118 -25.16 -4.52 5.09
N VAL A 119 -24.81 -3.44 4.43
CA VAL A 119 -23.90 -2.42 5.00
C VAL A 119 -24.64 -1.44 5.91
N ARG A 120 -25.85 -1.04 5.54
CA ARG A 120 -26.65 -0.05 6.29
C ARG A 120 -27.68 -0.65 7.23
N GLY A 121 -28.06 -1.91 7.01
CA GLY A 121 -29.10 -2.56 7.80
C GLY A 121 -30.54 -2.21 7.36
N GLU A 122 -30.70 -1.37 6.35
CA GLU A 122 -31.99 -0.87 5.87
C GLU A 122 -32.21 -1.24 4.41
N ALA A 123 -33.46 -1.42 4.01
CA ALA A 123 -33.81 -1.60 2.60
C ALA A 123 -33.92 -0.24 1.91
N ALA A 124 -33.32 -0.12 0.72
CA ALA A 124 -33.40 1.08 -0.10
C ALA A 124 -33.69 0.75 -1.57
N GLY A 125 -34.18 1.74 -2.30
CA GLY A 125 -34.28 1.65 -3.75
C GLY A 125 -32.90 1.60 -4.43
N PRO A 126 -32.83 1.08 -5.66
CA PRO A 126 -31.58 0.94 -6.39
C PRO A 126 -30.86 2.29 -6.58
N ASP A 127 -31.58 3.37 -6.86
CA ASP A 127 -31.02 4.71 -7.07
C ASP A 127 -30.32 5.25 -5.80
N THR A 128 -30.96 5.06 -4.65
CA THR A 128 -30.39 5.46 -3.34
C THR A 128 -29.15 4.65 -3.02
N ALA A 129 -29.16 3.35 -3.30
CA ALA A 129 -28.03 2.46 -3.09
C ALA A 129 -26.85 2.80 -4.03
N GLU A 130 -27.14 3.12 -5.31
CA GLU A 130 -26.12 3.55 -6.26
C GLU A 130 -25.51 4.90 -5.88
N ALA A 131 -26.31 5.87 -5.50
CA ALA A 131 -25.85 7.18 -5.02
C ALA A 131 -24.96 7.04 -3.77
N TRP A 132 -25.35 6.16 -2.84
CA TRP A 132 -24.52 5.84 -1.67
C TRP A 132 -23.18 5.21 -2.05
N LEU A 133 -23.18 4.19 -2.91
CA LEU A 133 -21.97 3.49 -3.36
C LEU A 133 -21.01 4.49 -4.05
N ARG A 134 -21.55 5.29 -4.98
CA ARG A 134 -20.82 6.31 -5.71
C ARG A 134 -20.20 7.35 -4.76
N SER A 135 -21.00 7.88 -3.83
CA SER A 135 -20.52 8.89 -2.88
C SER A 135 -19.46 8.34 -1.93
N THR A 136 -19.51 7.03 -1.59
CA THR A 136 -18.61 6.41 -0.62
C THR A 136 -17.21 6.17 -1.19
N TYR A 137 -17.08 5.75 -2.45
CA TYR A 137 -15.81 5.31 -3.03
C TYR A 137 -15.30 6.15 -4.21
N PHE A 138 -16.20 6.83 -4.94
CA PHE A 138 -15.87 7.49 -6.21
C PHE A 138 -15.94 9.03 -6.15
N GLU A 139 -16.32 9.61 -5.01
CA GLU A 139 -16.32 11.05 -4.82
C GLU A 139 -15.18 11.54 -3.96
N THR A 140 -14.45 12.55 -4.45
CA THR A 140 -13.28 13.15 -3.77
C THR A 140 -13.60 13.74 -2.40
N LYS A 141 -14.87 14.13 -2.16
CA LYS A 141 -15.31 14.65 -0.85
C LYS A 141 -15.26 13.60 0.25
N ARG A 142 -15.56 12.35 -0.06
CA ARG A 142 -15.65 11.26 0.92
C ARG A 142 -14.50 10.27 0.85
N TYR A 143 -13.90 10.08 -0.32
CA TYR A 143 -12.84 9.11 -0.54
C TYR A 143 -11.61 9.76 -1.18
N ASN A 144 -10.43 9.48 -0.62
CA ASN A 144 -9.18 10.01 -1.14
C ASN A 144 -8.01 9.07 -0.82
N LEU A 145 -7.37 8.54 -1.86
CA LEU A 145 -6.14 7.73 -1.76
C LEU A 145 -4.90 8.59 -1.49
N ALA A 146 -4.98 9.89 -1.74
CA ALA A 146 -3.85 10.80 -1.93
C ALA A 146 -2.94 10.39 -3.12
N LYS A 147 -2.02 11.27 -3.50
CA LYS A 147 -1.08 11.00 -4.61
C LYS A 147 -0.20 9.77 -4.36
N VAL A 148 0.21 9.58 -3.10
CA VAL A 148 1.03 8.42 -2.69
C VAL A 148 0.27 7.12 -2.84
N GLY A 149 -1.00 7.06 -2.42
CA GLY A 149 -1.84 5.86 -2.55
C GLY A 149 -2.07 5.51 -4.02
N ARG A 150 -2.35 6.50 -4.88
CA ARG A 150 -2.49 6.31 -6.33
C ARG A 150 -1.19 5.79 -6.96
N HIS A 151 -0.05 6.38 -6.62
CA HIS A 151 1.26 5.93 -7.10
C HIS A 151 1.55 4.47 -6.72
N LYS A 152 1.34 4.10 -5.44
CA LYS A 152 1.52 2.72 -4.97
C LYS A 152 0.58 1.73 -5.65
N LEU A 153 -0.69 2.10 -5.79
CA LEU A 153 -1.70 1.25 -6.41
C LEU A 153 -1.37 0.99 -7.89
N ASN A 154 -1.04 2.03 -8.64
CA ASN A 154 -0.62 1.91 -10.03
C ASN A 154 0.60 1.01 -10.18
N ARG A 155 1.63 1.23 -9.35
CA ARG A 155 2.87 0.46 -9.39
C ARG A 155 2.66 -1.01 -9.03
N LYS A 156 1.89 -1.30 -7.96
CA LYS A 156 1.64 -2.66 -7.48
C LYS A 156 0.79 -3.48 -8.46
N LEU A 157 -0.21 -2.85 -9.04
CA LEU A 157 -1.18 -3.51 -9.92
C LEU A 157 -0.85 -3.37 -11.41
N GLY A 158 0.24 -2.68 -11.77
CA GLY A 158 0.58 -2.43 -13.17
C GLY A 158 -0.42 -1.51 -13.90
N LEU A 159 -1.12 -0.64 -13.16
CA LEU A 159 -2.10 0.31 -13.71
C LEU A 159 -1.42 1.61 -14.14
N ASN A 160 -2.01 2.28 -15.14
CA ASN A 160 -1.55 3.58 -15.64
C ASN A 160 -2.63 4.66 -15.48
N GLU A 161 -3.34 4.62 -14.35
CA GLU A 161 -4.31 5.68 -14.04
C GLU A 161 -3.59 7.00 -13.75
N ALA A 162 -4.20 8.12 -14.15
CA ALA A 162 -3.60 9.43 -13.97
C ALA A 162 -3.37 9.76 -12.48
N GLY A 163 -2.24 10.39 -12.16
CA GLY A 163 -1.82 10.66 -10.79
C GLY A 163 -2.69 11.67 -10.02
N ASP A 164 -3.55 12.39 -10.71
CA ASP A 164 -4.55 13.33 -10.16
C ASP A 164 -5.86 12.62 -9.76
N ILE A 165 -6.12 11.42 -10.27
CA ILE A 165 -7.26 10.60 -9.87
C ILE A 165 -6.99 10.01 -8.49
N THR A 166 -7.51 10.66 -7.46
CA THR A 166 -7.33 10.26 -6.06
C THR A 166 -8.46 9.41 -5.48
N THR A 167 -9.53 9.18 -6.25
CA THR A 167 -10.63 8.27 -5.90
C THR A 167 -10.37 6.87 -6.45
N LEU A 168 -11.12 5.88 -6.01
CA LEU A 168 -11.10 4.56 -6.66
C LEU A 168 -11.69 4.63 -8.07
N THR A 169 -11.26 3.70 -8.91
CA THR A 169 -11.87 3.39 -10.19
C THR A 169 -12.36 1.93 -10.19
N VAL A 170 -13.22 1.56 -11.09
CA VAL A 170 -13.65 0.16 -11.26
C VAL A 170 -12.44 -0.71 -11.62
N ASN A 171 -11.52 -0.18 -12.42
CA ASN A 171 -10.27 -0.86 -12.80
C ASN A 171 -9.40 -1.19 -11.58
N ASP A 172 -9.32 -0.29 -10.60
CA ASP A 172 -8.57 -0.54 -9.35
C ASP A 172 -9.11 -1.74 -8.59
N ILE A 173 -10.43 -1.85 -8.52
CA ILE A 173 -11.12 -2.93 -7.78
C ILE A 173 -10.92 -4.26 -8.51
N VAL A 174 -11.14 -4.30 -9.82
CA VAL A 174 -10.92 -5.49 -10.64
C VAL A 174 -9.47 -5.93 -10.58
N ALA A 175 -8.52 -5.00 -10.77
CA ALA A 175 -7.09 -5.30 -10.70
C ALA A 175 -6.64 -5.81 -9.33
N THR A 176 -7.22 -5.28 -8.24
CA THR A 176 -6.93 -5.77 -6.88
C THR A 176 -7.43 -7.18 -6.67
N LEU A 177 -8.62 -7.51 -7.18
CA LEU A 177 -9.15 -8.87 -7.15
C LEU A 177 -8.30 -9.83 -7.98
N LYS A 178 -7.92 -9.43 -9.21
CA LYS A 178 -7.00 -10.22 -10.04
C LYS A 178 -5.68 -10.48 -9.32
N TYR A 179 -5.10 -9.45 -8.72
CA TYR A 179 -3.86 -9.59 -7.96
C TYR A 179 -4.00 -10.56 -6.78
N LEU A 180 -5.12 -10.52 -6.04
CA LEU A 180 -5.39 -11.45 -4.95
C LEU A 180 -5.47 -12.90 -5.44
N LEU A 181 -6.17 -13.16 -6.54
CA LEU A 181 -6.29 -14.49 -7.12
C LEU A 181 -4.94 -15.02 -7.63
N LEU A 182 -4.12 -14.17 -8.26
CA LEU A 182 -2.77 -14.52 -8.69
C LEU A 182 -1.84 -14.79 -7.49
N PHE A 183 -2.03 -14.07 -6.37
CA PHE A 183 -1.25 -14.26 -5.15
C PHE A 183 -1.53 -15.63 -4.53
N ASP A 184 -2.77 -16.06 -4.43
CA ASP A 184 -3.13 -17.39 -3.93
C ASP A 184 -2.47 -18.50 -4.78
N GLN A 185 -2.37 -18.29 -6.09
CA GLN A 185 -1.70 -19.22 -7.01
C GLN A 185 -0.17 -19.15 -6.92
N SER A 186 0.40 -17.96 -6.65
CA SER A 186 1.86 -17.78 -6.55
C SER A 186 2.46 -18.48 -5.34
N ILE A 187 1.72 -18.61 -4.23
CA ILE A 187 2.17 -19.36 -3.05
C ILE A 187 2.44 -20.82 -3.40
N ALA A 188 1.64 -21.40 -4.29
CA ALA A 188 1.81 -22.76 -4.74
C ALA A 188 3.05 -22.95 -5.65
N ASN A 189 3.45 -21.93 -6.39
CA ASN A 189 4.55 -21.97 -7.36
C ASN A 189 5.88 -21.40 -6.81
N SER A 190 5.93 -20.94 -5.57
CA SER A 190 7.09 -20.24 -4.99
C SER A 190 8.36 -21.10 -4.85
N ALA A 191 8.24 -22.42 -4.92
CA ALA A 191 9.37 -23.35 -4.75
C ALA A 191 10.34 -23.40 -5.96
N SER A 192 10.03 -22.76 -7.10
CA SER A 192 10.79 -22.90 -8.35
C SER A 192 11.40 -21.59 -8.90
N VAL A 193 11.40 -20.50 -8.10
CA VAL A 193 11.87 -19.19 -8.60
C VAL A 193 13.38 -19.06 -8.44
N ALA A 194 14.11 -18.92 -9.55
CA ALA A 194 15.56 -18.71 -9.55
C ALA A 194 15.94 -17.34 -8.94
N VAL A 195 17.18 -17.27 -8.40
CA VAL A 195 17.75 -16.01 -7.90
C VAL A 195 17.80 -14.98 -9.04
N GLY A 196 17.32 -13.77 -8.76
CA GLY A 196 17.24 -12.67 -9.75
C GLY A 196 15.93 -12.59 -10.51
N SER A 197 15.00 -13.55 -10.35
CA SER A 197 13.69 -13.51 -11.00
C SER A 197 12.55 -13.25 -10.00
N LEU A 198 11.52 -12.54 -10.46
CA LEU A 198 10.26 -12.36 -9.77
C LEU A 198 9.20 -13.24 -10.43
N LEU A 199 8.24 -13.75 -9.67
CA LEU A 199 7.05 -14.37 -10.27
C LEU A 199 6.27 -13.29 -10.99
N GLU A 200 6.37 -13.29 -12.31
CA GLU A 200 5.69 -12.34 -13.19
C GLU A 200 4.57 -13.04 -13.95
N PHE A 201 3.39 -12.46 -13.92
CA PHE A 201 2.24 -12.91 -14.67
C PHE A 201 1.88 -11.89 -15.74
N ASN A 202 1.61 -12.36 -16.96
CA ASN A 202 1.10 -11.53 -18.03
C ASN A 202 -0.42 -11.56 -17.97
N VAL A 203 -1.03 -10.49 -17.47
CA VAL A 203 -2.49 -10.38 -17.31
C VAL A 203 -2.99 -9.03 -17.81
N LYS A 204 -4.27 -8.97 -18.16
CA LYS A 204 -4.92 -7.69 -18.50
C LYS A 204 -5.28 -6.95 -17.22
N MET A 205 -4.67 -5.79 -17.03
CA MET A 205 -4.97 -4.87 -15.94
C MET A 205 -5.51 -3.56 -16.52
N GLY A 206 -6.74 -3.17 -16.14
CA GLY A 206 -7.38 -1.98 -16.69
C GLY A 206 -7.49 -1.98 -18.22
N GLY A 207 -7.78 -3.15 -18.83
CA GLY A 207 -7.91 -3.32 -20.27
C GLY A 207 -6.59 -3.40 -21.06
N LYS A 208 -5.43 -3.26 -20.41
CA LYS A 208 -4.10 -3.35 -21.04
C LYS A 208 -3.34 -4.57 -20.51
N SER A 209 -2.59 -5.23 -21.40
CA SER A 209 -1.67 -6.30 -20.99
C SER A 209 -0.53 -5.70 -20.16
N ALA A 210 -0.35 -6.21 -18.95
CA ALA A 210 0.69 -5.80 -18.04
C ALA A 210 1.41 -7.01 -17.45
N LYS A 211 2.73 -6.88 -17.26
CA LYS A 211 3.50 -7.81 -16.43
C LYS A 211 3.35 -7.39 -14.98
N VAL A 212 2.79 -8.25 -14.17
CA VAL A 212 2.57 -8.01 -12.75
C VAL A 212 3.41 -8.99 -11.94
N SER A 213 4.29 -8.46 -11.13
CA SER A 213 5.03 -9.25 -10.15
C SER A 213 4.21 -9.40 -8.88
N VAL A 214 3.99 -10.64 -8.46
CA VAL A 214 3.15 -10.96 -7.31
C VAL A 214 4.02 -11.34 -6.13
N SER A 215 3.87 -10.63 -5.03
CA SER A 215 4.59 -10.87 -3.78
C SER A 215 3.75 -10.51 -2.56
N SER A 216 4.01 -11.18 -1.43
CA SER A 216 3.46 -10.77 -0.15
C SER A 216 4.05 -9.41 0.26
N ASP A 217 3.22 -8.53 0.81
CA ASP A 217 3.70 -7.28 1.38
C ASP A 217 4.24 -7.50 2.78
N ASP A 218 5.46 -7.06 3.01
CA ASP A 218 6.01 -6.89 4.33
C ASP A 218 5.65 -5.49 4.87
N ILE A 219 5.11 -5.44 6.09
CA ILE A 219 4.68 -4.19 6.72
C ILE A 219 5.90 -3.35 7.14
N ASP A 220 7.00 -4.02 7.49
CA ASP A 220 8.19 -3.36 8.03
C ASP A 220 9.18 -2.93 6.93
N ASP A 221 8.98 -3.38 5.69
CA ASP A 221 9.75 -2.95 4.53
C ASP A 221 9.51 -1.45 4.22
N PHE A 222 10.59 -0.69 3.98
CA PHE A 222 10.53 0.72 3.58
C PHE A 222 9.84 0.97 2.24
N SER A 223 9.58 -0.04 1.45
CA SER A 223 8.65 0.06 0.32
C SER A 223 7.21 0.34 0.76
N ASN A 224 6.84 -0.04 1.99
CA ASN A 224 5.52 0.11 2.59
C ASN A 224 5.47 1.17 3.69
N ARG A 225 6.63 1.50 4.28
CA ARG A 225 6.76 2.55 5.31
C ARG A 225 7.32 3.82 4.68
N ARG A 226 6.56 4.90 4.75
CA ARG A 226 6.98 6.21 4.25
C ARG A 226 7.21 7.19 5.40
N ILE A 227 8.03 8.17 5.15
CA ILE A 227 8.28 9.27 6.08
C ILE A 227 7.26 10.38 5.83
N ARG A 228 6.68 10.90 6.90
CA ARG A 228 5.91 12.13 6.89
C ARG A 228 6.78 13.27 7.39
N SER A 229 7.14 14.16 6.48
CA SER A 229 7.95 15.35 6.82
C SER A 229 7.12 16.38 7.61
N VAL A 230 7.80 17.33 8.21
CA VAL A 230 7.18 18.43 8.98
C VAL A 230 6.12 19.17 8.16
N GLY A 231 6.35 19.42 6.88
CA GLY A 231 5.39 20.10 6.02
C GLY A 231 4.06 19.37 5.91
N GLU A 232 4.06 18.05 5.77
CA GLU A 232 2.83 17.22 5.73
C GLU A 232 2.10 17.23 7.08
N LEU A 233 2.84 17.18 8.18
CA LEU A 233 2.25 17.22 9.53
C LEU A 233 1.56 18.57 9.80
N ILE A 234 2.20 19.68 9.45
CA ILE A 234 1.62 21.03 9.57
C ILE A 234 0.41 21.17 8.63
N GLN A 235 0.50 20.72 7.38
CA GLN A 235 -0.61 20.74 6.44
C GLN A 235 -1.85 20.03 7.01
N ASN A 236 -1.68 18.90 7.70
CA ASN A 236 -2.77 18.19 8.35
C ASN A 236 -3.40 19.01 9.48
N GLN A 237 -2.61 19.73 10.27
CA GLN A 237 -3.13 20.60 11.33
C GLN A 237 -3.89 21.80 10.76
N VAL A 238 -3.37 22.44 9.72
CA VAL A 238 -4.07 23.51 9.01
C VAL A 238 -5.41 23.00 8.45
N ARG A 239 -5.43 21.81 7.84
CA ARG A 239 -6.66 21.18 7.34
C ARG A 239 -7.71 20.96 8.44
N ILE A 240 -7.27 20.47 9.60
CA ILE A 240 -8.15 20.27 10.77
C ILE A 240 -8.72 21.62 11.24
N GLY A 241 -7.86 22.64 11.34
CA GLY A 241 -8.26 23.99 11.72
C GLY A 241 -9.27 24.61 10.75
N LEU A 242 -9.02 24.45 9.43
CA LEU A 242 -9.94 24.94 8.38
C LEU A 242 -11.28 24.19 8.40
N SER A 243 -11.29 22.88 8.62
CA SER A 243 -12.53 22.10 8.73
C SER A 243 -13.36 22.49 9.97
N ARG A 244 -12.69 22.79 11.09
CA ARG A 244 -13.37 23.34 12.28
C ARG A 244 -13.95 24.72 11.99
N MET A 245 -13.21 25.56 11.31
CA MET A 245 -13.66 26.91 10.92
C MET A 245 -14.86 26.83 9.93
N GLU A 246 -14.77 25.97 8.90
CA GLU A 246 -15.87 25.75 7.96
C GLU A 246 -17.18 25.37 8.68
N ARG A 247 -17.11 24.45 9.65
CA ARG A 247 -18.27 24.04 10.43
C ARG A 247 -18.89 25.20 11.19
N VAL A 248 -18.07 26.03 11.85
CA VAL A 248 -18.54 27.21 12.58
C VAL A 248 -19.15 28.25 11.64
N VAL A 249 -18.53 28.48 10.47
CA VAL A 249 -19.08 29.40 9.45
C VAL A 249 -20.43 28.90 8.97
N ARG A 250 -20.59 27.63 8.68
CA ARG A 250 -21.84 27.01 8.23
C ARG A 250 -22.94 27.14 9.29
N GLU A 251 -22.60 26.92 10.56
CA GLU A 251 -23.53 27.09 11.68
C GLU A 251 -23.98 28.56 11.81
N ARG A 252 -23.06 29.52 11.72
CA ARG A 252 -23.39 30.94 11.78
C ARG A 252 -24.26 31.39 10.61
N MET A 253 -23.99 30.90 9.40
CA MET A 253 -24.81 31.18 8.22
C MET A 253 -26.24 30.67 8.35
N SER A 254 -26.49 29.63 9.13
CA SER A 254 -27.85 29.12 9.36
C SER A 254 -28.59 29.80 10.49
N THR A 255 -27.88 30.50 11.39
CA THR A 255 -28.47 31.09 12.61
C THR A 255 -28.53 32.62 12.61
N GLN A 256 -27.79 33.31 11.75
CA GLN A 256 -27.75 34.77 11.69
C GLN A 256 -28.59 35.33 10.55
N ASP A 257 -29.11 36.56 10.74
CA ASP A 257 -29.85 37.25 9.71
C ASP A 257 -28.99 37.60 8.50
N ILE A 258 -29.50 37.29 7.31
CA ILE A 258 -28.78 37.41 6.02
C ILE A 258 -28.31 38.86 5.77
N GLU A 259 -29.05 39.87 6.22
CA GLU A 259 -28.71 41.29 6.02
C GLU A 259 -27.51 41.76 6.87
N ALA A 260 -27.23 41.09 8.00
CA ALA A 260 -26.15 41.41 8.92
C ALA A 260 -24.84 40.63 8.66
N ILE A 261 -24.85 39.65 7.73
CA ILE A 261 -23.74 38.78 7.46
C ILE A 261 -22.65 39.50 6.66
N THR A 262 -21.46 39.58 7.23
CA THR A 262 -20.23 39.98 6.53
C THR A 262 -19.17 38.87 6.65
N PRO A 263 -18.20 38.78 5.72
CA PRO A 263 -17.09 37.80 5.85
C PRO A 263 -16.34 37.93 7.17
N GLN A 264 -16.21 39.13 7.71
CA GLN A 264 -15.53 39.41 8.97
C GLN A 264 -16.26 38.85 10.19
N THR A 265 -17.60 38.86 10.18
CA THR A 265 -18.43 38.32 11.26
C THR A 265 -18.52 36.81 11.23
N LEU A 266 -18.41 36.20 10.03
CA LEU A 266 -18.48 34.76 9.83
C LEU A 266 -17.17 34.06 10.12
N ILE A 267 -16.06 34.62 9.60
CA ILE A 267 -14.76 33.95 9.63
C ILE A 267 -14.05 34.16 10.99
N ASN A 268 -13.76 33.08 11.69
CA ASN A 268 -12.99 33.11 12.92
C ASN A 268 -11.69 32.31 12.71
N LEU A 269 -10.54 32.95 12.82
CA LEU A 269 -9.23 32.33 12.65
C LEU A 269 -8.76 31.52 13.86
N ARG A 270 -9.40 31.66 15.03
CA ARG A 270 -9.00 30.97 16.27
C ARG A 270 -8.85 29.45 16.13
N PRO A 271 -9.75 28.71 15.46
CA PRO A 271 -9.59 27.26 15.29
C PRO A 271 -8.34 26.86 14.55
N VAL A 272 -7.91 27.63 13.55
CA VAL A 272 -6.68 27.38 12.78
C VAL A 272 -5.45 27.66 13.63
N VAL A 273 -5.42 28.82 14.29
CA VAL A 273 -4.33 29.22 15.17
C VAL A 273 -4.18 28.23 16.35
N SER A 274 -5.29 27.80 16.93
CA SER A 274 -5.28 26.82 18.03
C SER A 274 -4.72 25.46 17.58
N ALA A 275 -5.10 24.97 16.40
CA ALA A 275 -4.60 23.70 15.89
C ALA A 275 -3.08 23.73 15.64
N ILE A 276 -2.56 24.85 15.11
CA ILE A 276 -1.13 25.02 14.89
C ILE A 276 -0.37 25.15 16.23
N LYS A 277 -0.90 25.95 17.18
CA LYS A 277 -0.29 26.09 18.51
C LYS A 277 -0.29 24.76 19.28
N GLU A 278 -1.37 23.98 19.19
CA GLU A 278 -1.48 22.65 19.79
C GLU A 278 -0.39 21.71 19.23
N PHE A 279 -0.15 21.74 17.93
CA PHE A 279 0.89 20.91 17.31
C PHE A 279 2.29 21.28 17.84
N PHE A 280 2.67 22.55 17.83
CA PHE A 280 3.99 22.98 18.29
C PHE A 280 4.18 22.89 19.81
N GLY A 281 3.12 23.02 20.59
CA GLY A 281 3.19 23.00 22.06
C GLY A 281 3.01 21.64 22.70
N ALA A 282 2.25 20.72 22.07
CA ALA A 282 1.84 19.46 22.68
C ALA A 282 2.19 18.21 21.86
N SER A 283 2.67 18.35 20.62
CA SER A 283 3.03 17.19 19.80
C SER A 283 4.31 16.53 20.28
N GLN A 284 4.32 15.20 20.36
CA GLN A 284 5.52 14.41 20.68
C GLN A 284 6.66 14.62 19.67
N LEU A 285 6.37 15.02 18.45
CA LEU A 285 7.35 15.28 17.38
C LEU A 285 7.91 16.70 17.40
N SER A 286 7.29 17.62 18.15
CA SER A 286 7.82 18.96 18.40
C SER A 286 8.64 18.91 19.68
N GLN A 287 9.97 19.00 19.53
CA GLN A 287 10.93 18.81 20.61
C GLN A 287 11.86 20.02 20.69
N PHE A 288 12.48 20.24 21.85
CA PHE A 288 13.60 21.14 21.96
C PHE A 288 14.74 20.64 21.08
N MET A 289 15.29 21.53 20.26
CA MET A 289 16.42 21.21 19.38
C MET A 289 17.72 21.08 20.19
N ASP A 290 18.49 20.03 19.92
CA ASP A 290 19.84 19.90 20.45
C ASP A 290 20.73 21.00 19.86
N GLN A 291 21.37 21.80 20.72
CA GLN A 291 22.18 22.94 20.33
C GLN A 291 23.61 22.90 20.92
N ASN A 292 24.06 21.73 21.34
CA ASN A 292 25.41 21.55 21.90
C ASN A 292 26.46 21.91 20.87
N ASN A 293 26.27 21.50 19.63
CA ASN A 293 27.10 21.85 18.47
C ASN A 293 26.23 21.79 17.19
N PRO A 294 26.70 22.35 16.05
CA PRO A 294 25.96 22.33 14.80
C PRO A 294 25.60 20.91 14.29
N LEU A 295 26.46 19.91 14.53
CA LEU A 295 26.25 18.53 14.12
C LEU A 295 25.11 17.90 14.92
N ALA A 296 25.05 18.13 16.25
CA ALA A 296 23.96 17.65 17.10
C ALA A 296 22.58 18.16 16.60
N GLY A 297 22.51 19.44 16.21
CA GLY A 297 21.30 20.02 15.65
C GLY A 297 20.92 19.41 14.29
N LEU A 298 21.90 19.10 13.44
CA LEU A 298 21.67 18.44 12.17
C LEU A 298 21.17 17.00 12.37
N ALA A 299 21.84 16.21 13.22
CA ALA A 299 21.45 14.84 13.54
C ALA A 299 20.04 14.78 14.12
N HIS A 300 19.68 15.70 15.03
CA HIS A 300 18.33 15.80 15.59
C HIS A 300 17.24 16.02 14.52
N LYS A 301 17.53 16.85 13.50
CA LYS A 301 16.60 17.11 12.37
C LYS A 301 16.46 15.92 11.41
N ARG A 302 17.45 15.04 11.36
CA ARG A 302 17.45 13.82 10.54
C ARG A 302 16.94 12.59 11.27
N ARG A 303 16.45 12.75 12.49
CA ARG A 303 15.91 11.65 13.29
C ARG A 303 14.57 11.17 12.75
N LEU A 304 14.41 9.83 12.66
CA LEU A 304 13.20 9.15 12.23
C LEU A 304 12.50 8.56 13.44
N SER A 305 11.21 8.83 13.60
CA SER A 305 10.42 8.30 14.71
C SER A 305 9.22 7.49 14.17
N ALA A 306 9.04 6.27 14.67
CA ALA A 306 7.84 5.47 14.43
C ALA A 306 6.66 5.90 15.33
N LEU A 307 6.90 6.75 16.33
CA LEU A 307 5.93 7.25 17.28
C LEU A 307 5.24 8.52 16.79
N GLY A 308 4.21 8.96 17.49
CA GLY A 308 3.52 10.22 17.25
C GLY A 308 2.27 10.10 16.39
N PRO A 309 1.72 11.21 15.89
CA PRO A 309 0.46 11.25 15.17
C PRO A 309 0.46 10.36 13.92
N GLY A 310 -0.37 9.32 13.92
CA GLY A 310 -0.47 8.31 12.85
C GLY A 310 0.69 7.32 12.79
N GLY A 311 1.56 7.30 13.80
CA GLY A 311 2.53 6.25 14.07
C GLY A 311 1.98 5.17 14.99
N ILE A 312 2.88 4.37 15.56
CA ILE A 312 2.58 3.26 16.47
C ILE A 312 2.62 3.78 17.90
N ALA A 313 1.65 3.38 18.72
CA ALA A 313 1.74 3.61 20.17
C ALA A 313 2.81 2.68 20.78
N ARG A 314 3.59 3.18 21.73
CA ARG A 314 4.73 2.46 22.31
C ARG A 314 4.33 1.08 22.87
N GLU A 315 3.18 1.00 23.53
CA GLU A 315 2.67 -0.24 24.14
C GLU A 315 2.22 -1.27 23.09
N ARG A 316 1.97 -0.83 21.85
CA ARG A 316 1.53 -1.68 20.72
C ARG A 316 2.67 -2.07 19.80
N ALA A 317 3.88 -1.55 20.04
CA ALA A 317 5.05 -1.86 19.22
C ALA A 317 5.59 -3.24 19.61
N GLN A 318 5.32 -4.24 18.77
CA GLN A 318 5.86 -5.60 18.88
C GLN A 318 7.35 -5.61 18.52
N MET A 319 8.02 -6.74 18.73
CA MET A 319 9.46 -6.89 18.47
C MET A 319 9.82 -6.68 17.01
N GLU A 320 8.99 -7.18 16.07
CA GLU A 320 9.26 -7.11 14.63
C GLU A 320 9.43 -5.66 14.13
N VAL A 321 8.67 -4.70 14.68
CA VAL A 321 8.77 -3.28 14.29
C VAL A 321 10.07 -2.64 14.79
N ARG A 322 10.73 -3.24 15.78
CA ARG A 322 11.96 -2.75 16.42
C ARG A 322 13.22 -3.35 15.79
N ASP A 323 13.07 -4.42 15.02
CA ASP A 323 14.17 -5.13 14.41
C ASP A 323 14.75 -4.36 13.22
N VAL A 324 15.99 -4.67 12.87
CA VAL A 324 16.64 -4.15 11.68
C VAL A 324 16.18 -4.98 10.48
N HIS A 325 15.50 -4.32 9.54
CA HIS A 325 15.02 -4.93 8.32
C HIS A 325 16.04 -4.78 7.17
N PRO A 326 16.18 -5.72 6.24
CA PRO A 326 17.10 -5.59 5.10
C PRO A 326 16.92 -4.33 4.26
N SER A 327 15.69 -3.78 4.18
CA SER A 327 15.41 -2.52 3.48
C SER A 327 15.96 -1.27 4.18
N HIS A 328 16.49 -1.40 5.40
CA HIS A 328 17.16 -0.31 6.12
C HIS A 328 18.52 0.03 5.52
N TYR A 329 19.13 -0.90 4.79
CA TYR A 329 20.46 -0.72 4.20
C TYR A 329 20.50 0.56 3.33
N GLY A 330 21.45 1.45 3.64
CA GLY A 330 21.64 2.74 2.99
C GLY A 330 20.51 3.76 3.26
N ARG A 331 19.54 3.48 4.15
CA ARG A 331 18.40 4.35 4.46
C ARG A 331 18.32 4.75 5.91
N MET A 332 18.44 3.80 6.81
CA MET A 332 18.35 4.03 8.25
C MET A 332 19.52 3.36 8.94
N CYS A 333 20.20 4.08 9.82
CA CYS A 333 21.34 3.55 10.57
C CYS A 333 20.89 2.38 11.47
N PRO A 334 21.52 1.19 11.38
CA PRO A 334 21.14 0.04 12.18
C PRO A 334 21.62 0.12 13.64
N VAL A 335 22.58 1.01 13.94
CA VAL A 335 23.25 1.10 15.23
C VAL A 335 22.70 2.27 16.05
N GLU A 336 22.46 3.42 15.43
CA GLU A 336 22.00 4.62 16.12
C GLU A 336 20.52 4.53 16.51
N THR A 337 20.24 4.04 17.71
CA THR A 337 18.91 3.95 18.30
C THR A 337 18.99 4.17 19.82
N PRO A 338 17.97 4.78 20.46
CA PRO A 338 17.95 4.92 21.92
C PRO A 338 17.90 3.57 22.64
N GLU A 339 18.48 3.53 23.82
CA GLU A 339 18.30 2.43 24.77
C GLU A 339 16.93 2.50 25.48
N GLY A 340 16.42 1.36 25.93
CA GLY A 340 15.18 1.26 26.71
C GLY A 340 13.90 1.19 25.86
N PRO A 341 12.77 1.79 26.32
CA PRO A 341 11.45 1.55 25.73
C PRO A 341 11.29 1.99 24.26
N ASN A 342 12.16 2.87 23.78
CA ASN A 342 12.13 3.42 22.42
C ASN A 342 13.08 2.72 21.44
N ILE A 343 13.77 1.65 21.88
CA ILE A 343 14.70 0.91 21.02
C ILE A 343 14.02 0.48 19.72
N GLY A 344 14.68 0.68 18.59
CA GLY A 344 14.18 0.35 17.26
C GLY A 344 13.02 1.23 16.75
N LEU A 345 12.41 2.07 17.60
CA LEU A 345 11.31 2.98 17.20
C LEU A 345 11.79 4.37 16.80
N ILE A 346 12.99 4.72 17.22
CA ILE A 346 13.65 5.98 16.86
C ILE A 346 15.01 5.60 16.26
N GLY A 347 15.31 6.13 15.12
CA GLY A 347 16.58 5.92 14.42
C GLY A 347 16.97 7.16 13.62
N SER A 348 18.08 7.11 12.91
CA SER A 348 18.63 8.21 12.13
C SER A 348 18.65 7.86 10.65
N LEU A 349 18.38 8.86 9.82
CA LEU A 349 18.52 8.77 8.37
C LEU A 349 20.01 8.75 8.00
N THR A 350 20.44 7.81 7.16
CA THR A 350 21.84 7.72 6.70
C THR A 350 22.25 8.99 5.93
N ALA A 351 23.55 9.28 5.90
CA ALA A 351 24.08 10.55 5.37
C ALA A 351 23.65 10.83 3.93
N TYR A 352 23.74 9.83 3.04
CA TYR A 352 23.43 9.97 1.61
C TYR A 352 21.97 9.65 1.24
N ALA A 353 21.18 9.18 2.19
CA ALA A 353 19.76 8.95 1.95
C ALA A 353 18.99 10.26 1.82
N ARG A 354 17.99 10.26 0.97
CA ARG A 354 17.06 11.36 0.78
C ARG A 354 15.62 10.86 0.76
N ILE A 355 14.68 11.76 0.98
CA ILE A 355 13.25 11.47 0.94
C ILE A 355 12.70 11.96 -0.39
N ASN A 356 12.02 11.09 -1.14
CA ASN A 356 11.40 11.45 -2.40
C ASN A 356 10.08 12.23 -2.20
N THR A 357 9.49 12.69 -3.32
CA THR A 357 8.24 13.48 -3.31
C THR A 357 7.04 12.73 -2.71
N PHE A 358 7.10 11.40 -2.64
CA PHE A 358 6.06 10.56 -2.05
C PHE A 358 6.34 10.22 -0.58
N GLY A 359 7.50 10.59 -0.04
CA GLY A 359 7.91 10.31 1.33
C GLY A 359 8.68 8.99 1.52
N PHE A 360 9.05 8.29 0.45
CA PHE A 360 9.90 7.09 0.56
C PHE A 360 11.37 7.48 0.62
N ILE A 361 12.15 6.70 1.37
CA ILE A 361 13.59 6.91 1.51
C ILE A 361 14.28 6.29 0.30
N GLU A 362 15.10 7.07 -0.38
CA GLU A 362 15.93 6.67 -1.51
C GLU A 362 17.39 6.65 -1.12
N THR A 363 18.13 5.69 -1.66
CA THR A 363 19.58 5.56 -1.48
C THR A 363 20.28 5.55 -2.85
N PRO A 364 21.51 6.11 -2.96
CA PRO A 364 22.22 6.18 -4.23
C PRO A 364 22.93 4.86 -4.56
N TYR A 365 22.87 4.48 -5.84
CA TYR A 365 23.58 3.32 -6.39
C TYR A 365 24.24 3.68 -7.72
N ASN A 366 25.37 3.05 -8.03
CA ASN A 366 25.99 3.09 -9.36
C ASN A 366 25.33 2.06 -10.27
N LYS A 367 24.83 2.49 -11.40
CA LYS A 367 24.24 1.60 -12.40
C LYS A 367 25.30 0.81 -13.13
N VAL A 368 25.07 -0.49 -13.30
CA VAL A 368 25.86 -1.39 -14.13
C VAL A 368 25.19 -1.56 -15.49
N VAL A 369 25.97 -1.43 -16.55
CA VAL A 369 25.49 -1.65 -17.92
C VAL A 369 26.48 -2.57 -18.63
N ASN A 370 26.02 -3.70 -19.13
CA ASN A 370 26.82 -4.73 -19.81
C ASN A 370 28.08 -5.15 -19.01
N GLY A 371 27.93 -5.40 -17.72
CA GLY A 371 29.01 -5.83 -16.84
C GLY A 371 30.05 -4.74 -16.51
N LYS A 372 29.74 -3.47 -16.82
CA LYS A 372 30.59 -2.32 -16.52
C LYS A 372 29.87 -1.30 -15.67
N VAL A 373 30.54 -0.77 -14.63
CA VAL A 373 30.01 0.29 -13.77
C VAL A 373 30.02 1.60 -14.55
N SER A 374 28.82 2.14 -14.82
CA SER A 374 28.66 3.32 -15.68
C SER A 374 29.07 4.65 -15.04
N GLY A 375 29.24 4.68 -13.70
CA GLY A 375 29.44 5.92 -12.94
C GLY A 375 28.22 6.83 -12.87
N LYS A 376 27.08 6.40 -13.44
CA LYS A 376 25.81 7.12 -13.31
C LYS A 376 25.15 6.71 -11.99
N ILE A 377 24.99 7.69 -11.09
CA ILE A 377 24.32 7.50 -9.80
C ILE A 377 22.83 7.62 -10.00
N GLU A 378 22.09 6.58 -9.61
CA GLU A 378 20.64 6.56 -9.58
C GLU A 378 20.17 6.36 -8.13
N TYR A 379 19.17 7.13 -7.72
CA TYR A 379 18.56 6.99 -6.41
C TYR A 379 17.38 6.03 -6.50
N LEU A 380 17.40 4.98 -5.68
CA LEU A 380 16.36 3.94 -5.66
C LEU A 380 15.65 3.92 -4.32
N ASP A 381 14.31 3.91 -4.35
CA ASP A 381 13.49 3.56 -3.21
C ASP A 381 13.50 2.02 -2.99
N ALA A 382 13.09 1.55 -1.81
CA ALA A 382 13.10 0.12 -1.50
C ALA A 382 12.25 -0.71 -2.49
N ALA A 383 11.17 -0.14 -3.02
CA ALA A 383 10.33 -0.84 -3.98
C ALA A 383 10.94 -0.89 -5.41
N ALA A 384 11.78 0.10 -5.80
CA ALA A 384 12.54 0.05 -7.05
C ALA A 384 13.73 -0.91 -6.95
N GLU A 385 14.26 -1.06 -5.74
CA GLU A 385 15.34 -1.99 -5.42
C GLU A 385 14.87 -3.44 -5.40
N ALA A 386 13.62 -3.69 -5.05
CA ALA A 386 13.05 -5.02 -4.99
C ALA A 386 13.20 -5.75 -6.34
N GLY A 387 13.86 -6.90 -6.35
CA GLY A 387 14.13 -7.68 -7.56
C GLY A 387 15.36 -7.23 -8.36
N LYS A 388 16.14 -6.26 -7.85
CA LYS A 388 17.44 -5.88 -8.39
C LYS A 388 18.57 -6.63 -7.69
N VAL A 389 19.59 -6.99 -8.46
CA VAL A 389 20.82 -7.60 -7.95
C VAL A 389 21.84 -6.50 -7.73
N ILE A 390 22.23 -6.28 -6.47
CA ILE A 390 23.09 -5.16 -6.06
C ILE A 390 24.39 -5.69 -5.49
N GLY A 391 25.48 -5.45 -6.21
CA GLY A 391 26.84 -5.79 -5.75
C GLY A 391 27.28 -4.90 -4.58
N GLY A 392 28.12 -5.45 -3.71
CA GLY A 392 28.73 -4.71 -2.61
C GLY A 392 29.70 -3.62 -3.12
N ALA A 393 29.92 -2.58 -2.31
CA ALA A 393 30.89 -1.52 -2.63
C ALA A 393 32.34 -2.03 -2.65
N ASP A 394 32.61 -3.12 -1.93
CA ASP A 394 33.90 -3.82 -1.83
C ASP A 394 34.19 -4.74 -3.02
N THR A 395 33.26 -4.85 -3.98
CA THR A 395 33.43 -5.72 -5.16
C THR A 395 34.65 -5.27 -5.98
N PRO A 396 35.64 -6.16 -6.23
CA PRO A 396 36.84 -5.78 -6.94
C PRO A 396 36.55 -5.45 -8.41
N LEU A 397 36.96 -4.25 -8.81
CA LEU A 397 36.82 -3.73 -10.16
C LEU A 397 38.19 -3.59 -10.84
N ASN A 398 38.25 -3.85 -12.14
CA ASN A 398 39.40 -3.54 -12.98
C ASN A 398 39.53 -2.03 -13.23
N ALA A 399 40.67 -1.59 -13.78
CA ALA A 399 40.91 -0.18 -14.13
C ALA A 399 39.88 0.39 -15.12
N ASP A 400 39.28 -0.44 -15.95
CA ASP A 400 38.22 -0.09 -16.91
C ASP A 400 36.80 -0.12 -16.30
N LYS A 401 36.70 -0.31 -14.98
CA LYS A 401 35.45 -0.40 -14.20
C LYS A 401 34.59 -1.64 -14.55
N THR A 402 35.21 -2.69 -15.08
CA THR A 402 34.56 -4.00 -15.21
C THR A 402 34.84 -4.83 -13.96
N PHE A 403 33.99 -5.85 -13.69
CA PHE A 403 34.21 -6.75 -12.57
C PHE A 403 35.46 -7.62 -12.78
N ALA A 404 36.33 -7.68 -11.78
CA ALA A 404 37.53 -8.48 -11.83
C ALA A 404 37.23 -9.98 -11.78
N ASN A 405 36.23 -10.38 -11.00
CA ASN A 405 35.83 -11.77 -10.81
C ASN A 405 34.65 -12.14 -11.70
N LYS A 406 34.53 -13.40 -12.08
CA LYS A 406 33.38 -13.93 -12.83
C LYS A 406 32.13 -14.02 -11.95
N LYS A 407 32.32 -14.34 -10.65
CA LYS A 407 31.26 -14.38 -9.64
C LYS A 407 31.46 -13.25 -8.62
N VAL A 408 30.37 -12.68 -8.16
CA VAL A 408 30.32 -11.52 -7.28
C VAL A 408 29.31 -11.76 -6.16
N PHE A 409 29.65 -11.36 -4.95
CA PHE A 409 28.66 -11.30 -3.87
C PHE A 409 27.76 -10.12 -4.09
N ALA A 410 26.45 -10.38 -4.13
CA ALA A 410 25.44 -9.38 -4.35
C ALA A 410 24.27 -9.59 -3.40
N ARG A 411 23.61 -8.50 -3.05
CA ARG A 411 22.37 -8.51 -2.28
C ARG A 411 21.17 -8.67 -3.22
N PHE A 412 20.34 -9.66 -2.90
CA PHE A 412 19.09 -9.91 -3.60
C PHE A 412 18.00 -10.28 -2.60
N ARG A 413 16.90 -9.51 -2.56
CA ARG A 413 15.76 -9.69 -1.64
C ARG A 413 16.15 -9.76 -0.15
N GLY A 414 17.19 -9.06 0.26
CA GLY A 414 17.67 -9.04 1.64
C GLY A 414 18.76 -10.05 1.96
N ASP A 415 18.96 -11.06 1.13
CA ASP A 415 20.01 -12.07 1.29
C ASP A 415 21.26 -11.73 0.48
N VAL A 416 22.43 -12.13 0.99
CA VAL A 416 23.69 -12.03 0.26
C VAL A 416 23.92 -13.36 -0.48
N VAL A 417 23.98 -13.28 -1.80
CA VAL A 417 24.12 -14.43 -2.69
C VAL A 417 25.28 -14.26 -3.65
N GLU A 418 25.93 -15.36 -4.02
CA GLU A 418 26.96 -15.34 -5.05
C GLU A 418 26.30 -15.46 -6.43
N VAL A 419 26.50 -14.48 -7.30
CA VAL A 419 25.88 -14.39 -8.63
C VAL A 419 26.93 -14.17 -9.71
N ASP A 420 26.61 -14.52 -10.96
CA ASP A 420 27.43 -14.17 -12.11
C ASP A 420 27.41 -12.64 -12.32
N LYS A 421 28.56 -12.05 -12.65
CA LYS A 421 28.73 -10.59 -12.85
C LYS A 421 27.74 -9.96 -13.82
N ASP A 422 27.27 -10.73 -14.80
CA ASP A 422 26.35 -10.27 -15.83
C ASP A 422 24.91 -10.07 -15.32
N LEU A 423 24.59 -10.62 -14.14
CA LEU A 423 23.32 -10.45 -13.45
C LEU A 423 23.26 -9.23 -12.54
N VAL A 424 24.40 -8.55 -12.32
CA VAL A 424 24.47 -7.41 -11.42
C VAL A 424 23.88 -6.16 -12.10
N ASP A 425 22.82 -5.61 -11.52
CA ASP A 425 22.14 -4.39 -12.02
C ASP A 425 22.81 -3.09 -11.51
N TYR A 426 23.22 -3.10 -10.24
CA TYR A 426 23.77 -1.94 -9.53
C TYR A 426 24.93 -2.35 -8.62
N ILE A 427 25.75 -1.38 -8.27
CA ILE A 427 26.76 -1.49 -7.19
C ILE A 427 26.47 -0.44 -6.13
N CYS A 428 26.62 -0.83 -4.86
CA CYS A 428 26.52 0.09 -3.75
C CYS A 428 27.66 1.14 -3.82
N LEU A 429 27.34 2.40 -3.49
CA LEU A 429 28.33 3.48 -3.42
C LEU A 429 29.07 3.51 -2.08
N LEU A 430 28.40 3.02 -1.03
CA LEU A 430 28.88 3.10 0.33
C LEU A 430 29.57 1.79 0.70
N TYR A 431 30.75 1.89 1.26
CA TYR A 431 31.42 0.77 1.89
C TYR A 431 30.63 0.33 3.13
N THR A 432 30.63 -0.95 3.48
CA THR A 432 29.85 -1.46 4.63
C THR A 432 30.24 -0.84 5.97
N SER A 433 31.52 -0.46 6.14
CA SER A 433 32.01 0.29 7.29
C SER A 433 31.43 1.72 7.35
N ASP A 434 31.37 2.39 6.19
CA ASP A 434 30.87 3.76 6.13
C ASP A 434 29.36 3.84 6.40
N ALA A 435 28.61 2.76 6.09
CA ALA A 435 27.18 2.69 6.39
C ALA A 435 26.89 2.45 7.88
N ALA A 436 27.88 1.99 8.65
CA ALA A 436 27.79 1.81 10.09
C ALA A 436 28.32 3.01 10.88
N ASP A 437 29.25 3.77 10.26
CA ASP A 437 29.88 4.94 10.88
C ASP A 437 29.08 6.25 10.60
N ASP A 438 28.14 6.23 9.65
CA ASP A 438 27.21 7.33 9.31
C ASP A 438 25.92 7.25 10.15
#